data_85cab841d34b8b02fd78ee8b268020d1
#
_entry.id   85cab841d34b8b02fd78ee8b268020d1
#
_cell.length_a   1.000
_cell.length_b   1.000
_cell.length_c   1.000
_cell.angle_alpha   90.00
_cell.angle_beta   90.00
_cell.angle_gamma   90.00
#
_symmetry.space_group_name_H-M   'P 1'
#
loop_
_entity.id
_entity.type
_entity.pdbx_description
1 polymer ?
#
loop_
_entity_poly.entity_id
_entity_poly.type
_entity_poly.pdbx_seq_one_letter_code
_entity_poly.pdbx_strand_id
1 'polypeptide(L)'
;MLADAKKILPICFELLLFMPRACKKLEADWPMAYRSFIVAFCLFPLTFWTLQVHPLLFTAGETQPSTALIVFASLLANVISTILLFALVYFFVRSFSLLSEFPRFVVQMNWLAFIFAIWVFVVHLFEYMGVINFQFTEDIFVVTQIYAAIVLAVCFYGTF
;
A
#
# COMPACT_ATOMS: atom_id res chain seq x y z
N MET A 1 -14.86 0.05 -11.86
CA MET A 1 -13.85 0.84 -11.12
C MET A 1 -14.40 2.11 -10.47
N LEU A 2 -14.94 3.10 -11.19
CA LEU A 2 -15.50 4.33 -10.56
C LEU A 2 -16.63 4.04 -9.58
N ALA A 3 -17.50 3.10 -9.90
CA ALA A 3 -18.57 2.66 -9.00
C ALA A 3 -18.02 1.97 -7.74
N ASP A 4 -16.99 1.15 -7.92
CA ASP A 4 -16.30 0.48 -6.81
C ASP A 4 -15.58 1.51 -5.92
N ALA A 5 -14.90 2.49 -6.52
CA ALA A 5 -14.24 3.58 -5.79
C ALA A 5 -15.20 4.34 -4.89
N LYS A 6 -16.39 4.71 -5.37
CA LYS A 6 -17.41 5.43 -4.58
C LYS A 6 -17.87 4.64 -3.36
N LYS A 7 -17.87 3.32 -3.43
CA LYS A 7 -18.25 2.44 -2.30
C LYS A 7 -17.09 2.22 -1.33
N ILE A 8 -15.88 2.06 -1.84
CA ILE A 8 -14.73 1.62 -1.06
C ILE A 8 -14.03 2.79 -0.37
N LEU A 9 -13.90 3.95 -1.02
CA LEU A 9 -13.18 5.09 -0.45
C LEU A 9 -13.71 5.53 0.92
N PRO A 10 -15.03 5.68 1.14
CA PRO A 10 -15.55 6.03 2.49
C PRO A 10 -15.16 4.99 3.54
N ILE A 11 -15.19 3.69 3.18
CA ILE A 11 -14.81 2.60 4.07
C ILE A 11 -13.31 2.67 4.41
N CYS A 12 -12.47 2.95 3.43
CA CYS A 12 -11.04 3.15 3.65
C CYS A 12 -10.76 4.36 4.57
N PHE A 13 -11.49 5.46 4.43
CA PHE A 13 -11.36 6.59 5.34
C PHE A 13 -11.78 6.24 6.78
N GLU A 14 -12.86 5.47 6.97
CA GLU A 14 -13.24 4.97 8.29
C GLU A 14 -12.16 4.04 8.88
N LEU A 15 -11.51 3.21 8.06
CA LEU A 15 -10.39 2.36 8.48
C LEU A 15 -9.17 3.17 8.89
N LEU A 16 -8.85 4.24 8.15
CA LEU A 16 -7.81 5.19 8.53
C LEU A 16 -8.10 5.88 9.87
N LEU A 17 -9.36 5.98 10.27
CA LEU A 17 -9.78 6.47 11.60
C LEU A 17 -9.87 5.34 12.65
N PHE A 18 -9.26 4.19 12.39
CA PHE A 18 -9.25 3.00 13.27
C PHE A 18 -10.64 2.45 13.60
N MET A 19 -11.57 2.50 12.66
CA MET A 19 -12.94 1.96 12.82
C MET A 19 -13.03 0.55 12.20
N PRO A 20 -12.76 -0.55 12.96
CA PRO A 20 -12.74 -1.91 12.39
C PRO A 20 -14.11 -2.35 11.86
N ARG A 21 -15.20 -1.77 12.38
CA ARG A 21 -16.57 -2.05 11.88
C ARG A 21 -16.77 -1.64 10.43
N ALA A 22 -15.95 -0.75 9.90
CA ALA A 22 -15.99 -0.35 8.50
C ALA A 22 -15.70 -1.52 7.55
N CYS A 23 -14.83 -2.46 7.95
CA CYS A 23 -14.54 -3.65 7.17
C CYS A 23 -15.79 -4.45 6.82
N LYS A 24 -16.73 -4.56 7.73
CA LYS A 24 -17.98 -5.35 7.56
C LYS A 24 -19.00 -4.68 6.64
N LYS A 25 -18.84 -3.38 6.34
CA LYS A 25 -19.71 -2.66 5.41
C LYS A 25 -19.43 -3.00 3.95
N LEU A 26 -18.25 -3.55 3.66
CA LEU A 26 -17.85 -3.91 2.30
C LEU A 26 -18.33 -5.34 1.99
N GLU A 27 -19.28 -5.44 1.09
CA GLU A 27 -19.58 -6.71 0.42
C GLU A 27 -18.67 -6.84 -0.79
N ALA A 28 -17.71 -7.73 -0.73
CA ALA A 28 -16.74 -7.96 -1.80
C ALA A 28 -16.73 -9.42 -2.23
N ASP A 29 -16.76 -9.62 -3.53
CA ASP A 29 -16.64 -10.90 -4.21
C ASP A 29 -15.27 -11.06 -4.90
N TRP A 30 -14.97 -12.24 -5.39
CA TRP A 30 -13.75 -12.51 -6.13
C TRP A 30 -13.56 -11.62 -7.37
N PRO A 31 -14.59 -11.38 -8.22
CA PRO A 31 -14.49 -10.43 -9.32
C PRO A 31 -14.06 -9.02 -8.88
N MET A 32 -14.57 -8.54 -7.75
CA MET A 32 -14.19 -7.24 -7.18
C MET A 32 -12.73 -7.25 -6.67
N ALA A 33 -12.32 -8.34 -6.02
CA ALA A 33 -10.94 -8.52 -5.58
C ALA A 33 -9.96 -8.51 -6.77
N TYR A 34 -10.26 -9.22 -7.86
CA TYR A 34 -9.43 -9.19 -9.08
C TYR A 34 -9.37 -7.80 -9.69
N ARG A 35 -10.48 -7.08 -9.77
CA ARG A 35 -10.49 -5.70 -10.29
C ARG A 35 -9.70 -4.74 -9.41
N SER A 36 -9.63 -4.98 -8.10
CA SER A 36 -8.86 -4.11 -7.18
C SER A 36 -7.36 -4.16 -7.43
N PHE A 37 -6.81 -5.21 -8.02
CA PHE A 37 -5.41 -5.27 -8.43
C PHE A 37 -5.04 -4.24 -9.51
N ILE A 38 -6.01 -3.79 -10.32
CA ILE A 38 -5.77 -2.70 -11.27
C ILE A 38 -5.39 -1.41 -10.52
N VAL A 39 -5.99 -1.20 -9.34
CA VAL A 39 -5.64 -0.05 -8.47
C VAL A 39 -4.20 -0.16 -8.01
N ALA A 40 -3.74 -1.36 -7.64
CA ALA A 40 -2.35 -1.60 -7.29
C ALA A 40 -1.40 -1.32 -8.47
N PHE A 41 -1.78 -1.65 -9.71
CA PHE A 41 -0.98 -1.29 -10.89
C PHE A 41 -0.85 0.21 -11.12
N CYS A 42 -1.84 1.01 -10.72
CA CYS A 42 -1.74 2.47 -10.78
C CYS A 42 -0.65 3.03 -9.84
N LEU A 43 -0.16 2.24 -8.90
CA LEU A 43 0.94 2.63 -8.00
C LEU A 43 2.32 2.60 -8.69
N PHE A 44 2.49 1.84 -9.76
CA PHE A 44 3.79 1.72 -10.44
C PHE A 44 4.38 3.06 -10.88
N PRO A 45 3.65 3.96 -11.56
CA PRO A 45 4.19 5.25 -11.93
C PRO A 45 4.59 6.11 -10.73
N LEU A 46 3.81 6.06 -9.65
CA LEU A 46 4.08 6.77 -8.41
C LEU A 46 5.35 6.25 -7.72
N THR A 47 5.46 4.94 -7.58
CA THR A 47 6.66 4.30 -7.01
C THR A 47 7.89 4.56 -7.87
N PHE A 48 7.77 4.50 -9.19
CA PHE A 48 8.85 4.81 -10.12
C PHE A 48 9.33 6.24 -9.95
N TRP A 49 8.42 7.19 -9.84
CA TRP A 49 8.76 8.60 -9.68
C TRP A 49 9.45 8.86 -8.32
N THR A 50 8.95 8.31 -7.21
CA THR A 50 9.57 8.44 -5.89
C THR A 50 10.99 7.87 -5.86
N LEU A 51 11.25 6.75 -6.51
CA LEU A 51 12.59 6.17 -6.62
C LEU A 51 13.55 7.02 -7.48
N GLN A 52 13.05 7.79 -8.45
CA GLN A 52 13.86 8.69 -9.28
C GLN A 52 14.27 9.96 -8.52
N VAL A 53 13.41 10.44 -7.62
CA VAL A 53 13.65 11.67 -6.84
C VAL A 53 14.59 11.41 -5.66
N HIS A 54 14.68 10.17 -5.17
CA HIS A 54 15.60 9.78 -4.10
C HIS A 54 16.84 9.02 -4.61
N PRO A 55 17.86 9.70 -5.17
CA PRO A 55 19.11 9.05 -5.59
C PRO A 55 20.01 8.60 -4.42
N LEU A 56 19.58 8.73 -3.16
CA LEU A 56 20.46 8.84 -1.99
C LEU A 56 20.52 7.60 -1.09
N LEU A 57 20.17 6.43 -1.58
CA LEU A 57 20.43 5.19 -0.85
C LEU A 57 21.89 4.72 -0.91
N PHE A 58 22.76 5.47 -1.61
CA PHE A 58 24.17 5.10 -1.80
C PHE A 58 25.10 6.18 -1.27
N THR A 59 26.04 5.79 -0.39
CA THR A 59 27.11 6.64 0.11
C THR A 59 28.05 7.03 -1.04
N ALA A 60 28.46 8.30 -1.05
CA ALA A 60 29.41 8.80 -2.05
C ALA A 60 30.72 7.99 -1.98
N GLY A 61 31.02 7.24 -3.06
CA GLY A 61 32.25 6.43 -3.17
C GLY A 61 32.00 4.99 -3.62
N GLU A 62 30.79 4.48 -3.57
CA GLU A 62 30.44 3.16 -4.12
C GLU A 62 30.05 3.25 -5.59
N THR A 63 30.38 2.21 -6.37
CA THR A 63 29.89 2.07 -7.75
C THR A 63 28.36 1.98 -7.71
N GLN A 64 27.70 3.08 -8.02
CA GLN A 64 26.24 3.13 -8.03
C GLN A 64 25.69 2.16 -9.08
N PRO A 65 24.83 1.20 -8.68
CA PRO A 65 24.12 0.39 -9.66
C PRO A 65 23.26 1.30 -10.55
N SER A 66 23.02 0.89 -11.79
CA SER A 66 22.19 1.69 -12.68
C SER A 66 20.80 1.91 -12.06
N THR A 67 20.28 3.12 -12.21
CA THR A 67 18.92 3.49 -11.72
C THR A 67 17.87 2.45 -12.15
N ALA A 68 18.00 1.92 -13.37
CA ALA A 68 17.13 0.86 -13.87
C ALA A 68 17.20 -0.43 -13.03
N LEU A 69 18.37 -0.83 -12.55
CA LEU A 69 18.55 -2.02 -11.71
C LEU A 69 17.90 -1.81 -10.33
N ILE A 70 18.07 -0.62 -9.73
CA ILE A 70 17.47 -0.28 -8.44
C ILE A 70 15.94 -0.31 -8.53
N VAL A 71 15.39 0.33 -9.55
CA VAL A 71 13.95 0.35 -9.82
C VAL A 71 13.41 -1.07 -10.02
N PHE A 72 14.08 -1.86 -10.85
CA PHE A 72 13.68 -3.25 -11.10
C PHE A 72 13.72 -4.09 -9.83
N ALA A 73 14.78 -4.00 -9.03
CA ALA A 73 14.93 -4.74 -7.78
C ALA A 73 13.83 -4.33 -6.76
N SER A 74 13.54 -3.03 -6.64
CA SER A 74 12.50 -2.52 -5.75
C SER A 74 11.10 -2.97 -6.17
N LEU A 75 10.81 -2.92 -7.47
CA LEU A 75 9.54 -3.42 -7.99
C LEU A 75 9.38 -4.92 -7.76
N LEU A 76 10.43 -5.70 -8.03
CA LEU A 76 10.44 -7.14 -7.79
C LEU A 76 10.23 -7.46 -6.30
N ALA A 77 10.93 -6.77 -5.41
CA ALA A 77 10.79 -6.93 -3.97
C ALA A 77 9.35 -6.62 -3.51
N ASN A 78 8.74 -5.54 -4.01
CA ASN A 78 7.35 -5.19 -3.69
C ASN A 78 6.36 -6.26 -4.18
N VAL A 79 6.53 -6.77 -5.40
CA VAL A 79 5.68 -7.84 -5.94
C VAL A 79 5.81 -9.11 -5.11
N ILE A 80 7.04 -9.55 -4.80
CA ILE A 80 7.29 -10.73 -3.98
C ILE A 80 6.68 -10.56 -2.58
N SER A 81 6.91 -9.44 -1.92
CA SER A 81 6.37 -9.16 -0.59
C SER A 81 4.84 -9.17 -0.57
N THR A 82 4.20 -8.60 -1.59
CA THR A 82 2.75 -8.60 -1.74
C THR A 82 2.21 -10.02 -1.94
N ILE A 83 2.83 -10.82 -2.79
CA ILE A 83 2.45 -12.23 -3.01
C ILE A 83 2.60 -13.03 -1.72
N LEU A 84 3.73 -12.88 -0.99
CA LEU A 84 3.97 -13.58 0.26
C LEU A 84 2.94 -13.19 1.33
N LEU A 85 2.62 -11.90 1.45
CA LEU A 85 1.60 -11.42 2.38
C LEU A 85 0.24 -12.06 2.09
N PHE A 86 -0.23 -11.98 0.84
CA PHE A 86 -1.51 -12.57 0.47
C PHE A 86 -1.52 -14.09 0.60
N ALA A 87 -0.43 -14.78 0.28
CA ALA A 87 -0.31 -16.21 0.47
C ALA A 87 -0.41 -16.58 1.96
N LEU A 88 0.32 -15.87 2.82
CA LEU A 88 0.30 -16.10 4.27
C LEU A 88 -1.11 -15.90 4.84
N VAL A 89 -1.76 -14.78 4.49
CA VAL A 89 -3.13 -14.50 4.93
C VAL A 89 -4.09 -15.54 4.37
N TYR A 90 -3.95 -15.93 3.10
CA TYR A 90 -4.80 -16.97 2.49
C TYR A 90 -4.71 -18.31 3.24
N PHE A 91 -3.49 -18.77 3.56
CA PHE A 91 -3.29 -20.01 4.32
C PHE A 91 -3.88 -19.91 5.72
N PHE A 92 -3.67 -18.77 6.40
CA PHE A 92 -4.25 -18.52 7.72
C PHE A 92 -5.79 -18.59 7.66
N VAL A 93 -6.41 -17.84 6.79
CA VAL A 93 -7.87 -17.73 6.64
C VAL A 93 -8.49 -19.08 6.24
N ARG A 94 -7.79 -19.84 5.38
CA ARG A 94 -8.19 -21.20 5.02
C ARG A 94 -8.20 -22.14 6.24
N SER A 95 -7.20 -22.04 7.11
CA SER A 95 -7.10 -22.88 8.32
C SER A 95 -8.22 -22.62 9.32
N PHE A 96 -8.80 -21.40 9.31
CA PHE A 96 -9.93 -21.01 10.17
C PHE A 96 -11.29 -21.02 9.48
N SER A 97 -11.38 -21.59 8.25
CA SER A 97 -12.61 -21.65 7.45
C SER A 97 -13.26 -20.28 7.13
N LEU A 98 -12.44 -19.23 7.04
CA LEU A 98 -12.86 -17.84 6.80
C LEU A 98 -12.60 -17.39 5.35
N LEU A 99 -12.54 -18.32 4.38
CA LEU A 99 -12.23 -18.02 2.98
C LEU A 99 -13.23 -17.07 2.31
N SER A 100 -14.47 -17.01 2.78
CA SER A 100 -15.49 -16.08 2.29
C SER A 100 -15.13 -14.61 2.52
N GLU A 101 -14.34 -14.32 3.56
CA GLU A 101 -13.92 -12.98 3.93
C GLU A 101 -12.65 -12.51 3.18
N PHE A 102 -11.91 -13.45 2.60
CA PHE A 102 -10.65 -13.15 1.95
C PHE A 102 -10.75 -12.13 0.78
N PRO A 103 -11.75 -12.21 -0.12
CA PRO A 103 -11.91 -11.20 -1.17
C PRO A 103 -12.08 -9.78 -0.62
N ARG A 104 -12.83 -9.65 0.50
CA ARG A 104 -13.02 -8.38 1.21
C ARG A 104 -11.69 -7.81 1.69
N PHE A 105 -10.87 -8.63 2.34
CA PHE A 105 -9.54 -8.25 2.80
C PHE A 105 -8.66 -7.78 1.64
N VAL A 106 -8.61 -8.52 0.52
CA VAL A 106 -7.82 -8.17 -0.67
C VAL A 106 -8.23 -6.81 -1.23
N VAL A 107 -9.53 -6.55 -1.36
CA VAL A 107 -10.03 -5.27 -1.86
C VAL A 107 -9.60 -4.12 -0.96
N GLN A 108 -9.81 -4.26 0.35
CA GLN A 108 -9.44 -3.23 1.32
C GLN A 108 -7.95 -2.93 1.29
N MET A 109 -7.12 -3.97 1.26
CA MET A 109 -5.66 -3.84 1.21
C MET A 109 -5.18 -3.09 -0.03
N ASN A 110 -5.69 -3.43 -1.20
CA ASN A 110 -5.29 -2.76 -2.45
C ASN A 110 -5.67 -1.27 -2.45
N TRP A 111 -6.84 -0.92 -1.93
CA TRP A 111 -7.27 0.47 -1.85
C TRP A 111 -6.55 1.27 -0.75
N LEU A 112 -6.29 0.67 0.41
CA LEU A 112 -5.47 1.29 1.46
C LEU A 112 -4.04 1.54 0.96
N ALA A 113 -3.43 0.56 0.29
CA ALA A 113 -2.12 0.72 -0.33
C ALA A 113 -2.09 1.88 -1.33
N PHE A 114 -3.16 2.03 -2.14
CA PHE A 114 -3.30 3.16 -3.07
C PHE A 114 -3.35 4.51 -2.35
N ILE A 115 -4.13 4.64 -1.28
CA ILE A 115 -4.22 5.88 -0.49
C ILE A 115 -2.87 6.21 0.13
N PHE A 116 -2.18 5.23 0.73
CA PHE A 116 -0.85 5.44 1.29
C PHE A 116 0.19 5.83 0.24
N ALA A 117 0.13 5.25 -0.95
CA ALA A 117 1.04 5.62 -2.02
C ALA A 117 0.81 7.05 -2.53
N ILE A 118 -0.44 7.50 -2.64
CA ILE A 118 -0.74 8.90 -2.94
C ILE A 118 -0.17 9.81 -1.85
N TRP A 119 -0.34 9.45 -0.59
CA TRP A 119 0.22 10.22 0.53
C TRP A 119 1.74 10.33 0.43
N VAL A 120 2.44 9.21 0.26
CA VAL A 120 3.89 9.17 0.09
C VAL A 120 4.33 10.03 -1.11
N PHE A 121 3.62 9.92 -2.23
CA PHE A 121 3.90 10.75 -3.41
C PHE A 121 3.78 12.25 -3.11
N VAL A 122 2.73 12.68 -2.39
CA VAL A 122 2.53 14.09 -2.03
C VAL A 122 3.66 14.59 -1.12
N VAL A 123 4.10 13.79 -0.15
CA VAL A 123 5.23 14.13 0.73
C VAL A 123 6.51 14.34 -0.08
N HIS A 124 6.85 13.42 -0.98
CA HIS A 124 8.02 13.57 -1.85
C HIS A 124 7.90 14.72 -2.85
N LEU A 125 6.69 15.05 -3.29
CA LEU A 125 6.47 16.22 -4.12
C LEU A 125 6.80 17.52 -3.37
N PHE A 126 6.41 17.65 -2.11
CA PHE A 126 6.76 18.79 -1.28
C PHE A 126 8.28 18.89 -1.00
N GLU A 127 8.93 17.75 -0.81
CA GLU A 127 10.39 17.70 -0.72
C GLU A 127 11.05 18.17 -2.02
N TYR A 128 10.62 17.66 -3.16
CA TYR A 128 11.12 18.07 -4.47
C TYR A 128 10.93 19.57 -4.73
N MET A 129 9.82 20.16 -4.27
CA MET A 129 9.55 21.59 -4.35
C MET A 129 10.35 22.43 -3.33
N GLY A 130 11.14 21.79 -2.46
CA GLY A 130 11.91 22.46 -1.42
C GLY A 130 11.07 23.03 -0.26
N VAL A 131 9.81 22.61 -0.14
CA VAL A 131 8.91 23.05 0.96
C VAL A 131 9.30 22.37 2.27
N ILE A 132 9.71 21.11 2.21
CA ILE A 132 10.20 20.32 3.34
C ILE A 132 11.61 19.81 3.03
N ASN A 133 12.39 19.56 4.08
CA ASN A 133 13.74 19.01 3.92
C ASN A 133 13.72 17.49 3.98
N PHE A 134 14.82 16.87 3.53
CA PHE A 134 15.00 15.43 3.51
C PHE A 134 14.78 14.77 4.88
N GLN A 135 15.35 15.31 5.95
CA GLN A 135 15.22 14.75 7.29
C GLN A 135 13.76 14.68 7.74
N PHE A 136 13.00 15.73 7.45
CA PHE A 136 11.56 15.76 7.78
C PHE A 136 10.76 14.78 6.96
N THR A 137 11.15 14.55 5.70
CA THR A 137 10.55 13.51 4.83
C THR A 137 10.77 12.12 5.42
N GLU A 138 11.99 11.81 5.89
CA GLU A 138 12.33 10.55 6.53
C GLU A 138 11.51 10.33 7.81
N ASP A 139 11.39 11.35 8.66
CA ASP A 139 10.59 11.26 9.88
C ASP A 139 9.10 11.00 9.58
N ILE A 140 8.53 11.71 8.60
CA ILE A 140 7.15 11.45 8.13
C ILE A 140 7.02 10.03 7.60
N PHE A 141 8.03 9.51 6.89
CA PHE A 141 7.99 8.18 6.30
C PHE A 141 7.93 7.10 7.39
N VAL A 142 8.77 7.21 8.43
CA VAL A 142 8.75 6.29 9.57
C VAL A 142 7.39 6.31 10.29
N VAL A 143 6.86 7.50 10.56
CA VAL A 143 5.53 7.64 11.19
C VAL A 143 4.44 7.03 10.31
N THR A 144 4.50 7.26 8.99
CA THR A 144 3.54 6.69 8.02
C THR A 144 3.60 5.18 8.00
N GLN A 145 4.79 4.56 8.07
CA GLN A 145 4.93 3.09 8.10
C GLN A 145 4.32 2.49 9.38
N ILE A 146 4.57 3.10 10.54
CA ILE A 146 3.99 2.67 11.81
C ILE A 146 2.45 2.77 11.73
N TYR A 147 1.95 3.90 11.25
CA TYR A 147 0.52 4.13 11.08
C TYR A 147 -0.11 3.11 10.12
N ALA A 148 0.52 2.85 8.97
CA ALA A 148 0.07 1.86 8.00
C ALA A 148 0.02 0.44 8.61
N ALA A 149 1.02 0.06 9.42
CA ALA A 149 1.03 -1.22 10.12
C ALA A 149 -0.16 -1.34 11.10
N ILE A 150 -0.49 -0.27 11.83
CA ILE A 150 -1.64 -0.25 12.75
C ILE A 150 -2.95 -0.37 11.96
N VAL A 151 -3.11 0.40 10.88
CA VAL A 151 -4.30 0.33 10.01
C VAL A 151 -4.46 -1.07 9.41
N LEU A 152 -3.37 -1.71 9.00
CA LEU A 152 -3.35 -3.09 8.51
C LEU A 152 -3.86 -4.07 9.59
N ALA A 153 -3.39 -3.93 10.82
CA ALA A 153 -3.84 -4.76 11.94
C ALA A 153 -5.34 -4.55 12.22
N VAL A 154 -5.82 -3.30 12.18
CA VAL A 154 -7.25 -2.96 12.34
C VAL A 154 -8.08 -3.55 11.20
N CYS A 155 -7.58 -3.46 9.95
CA CYS A 155 -8.23 -4.04 8.78
C CYS A 155 -8.33 -5.57 8.92
N PHE A 156 -7.24 -6.22 9.30
CA PHE A 156 -7.22 -7.67 9.52
C PHE A 156 -8.22 -8.08 10.61
N TYR A 157 -8.15 -7.47 11.79
CA TYR A 157 -9.07 -7.74 12.90
C TYR A 157 -10.54 -7.45 12.55
N GLY A 158 -10.80 -6.40 11.80
CA GLY A 158 -12.16 -6.01 11.43
C GLY A 158 -12.76 -6.87 10.33
N THR A 159 -11.92 -7.52 9.49
CA THR A 159 -12.37 -8.37 8.39
C THR A 159 -12.64 -9.81 8.89
N PHE A 160 -11.78 -10.33 9.72
CA PHE A 160 -11.82 -11.70 10.25
C PHE A 160 -12.25 -11.71 11.71
#